data_b27ac818de24a466e7af1ab4565608cc
#
_entry.id   b27ac818de24a466e7af1ab4565608cc
#
_cell.length_a   1.000
_cell.length_b   1.000
_cell.length_c   1.000
_cell.angle_alpha   90.00
_cell.angle_beta   90.00
_cell.angle_gamma   90.00
#
_symmetry.space_group_name_H-M   'P 1'
#
loop_
_entity.id
_entity.type
_entity.pdbx_description
1 polymer ?
#
loop_
_entity_poly.entity_id
_entity_poly.type
_entity_poly.pdbx_seq_one_letter_code
_entity_poly.pdbx_strand_id
1 'polypeptide(L)'
;GVMLKDNHIDAAGGVKAAVEAAKKYAPFVRKIEVETENLDMVREAVEAGADIIMLDNMTPDEMAEALRIIDGRAETECSGNMTKENIATITKLGVDYVSSGALTHSAPILDLSLKHLRAL
;
A
#
# COMPACT_ATOMS: atom_id res chain seq x y z
N GLY A 1 -1.52 12.57 5.79
CA GLY A 1 -0.28 12.38 5.02
C GLY A 1 -0.43 12.81 3.58
N VAL A 2 0.62 12.65 2.83
CA VAL A 2 0.64 12.84 1.37
C VAL A 2 0.90 11.48 0.75
N MET A 3 0.04 11.04 -0.16
CA MET A 3 0.21 9.80 -0.91
C MET A 3 0.47 10.13 -2.38
N LEU A 4 1.56 9.61 -2.91
CA LEU A 4 1.97 9.76 -4.30
C LEU A 4 1.70 8.45 -5.04
N LYS A 5 0.85 8.51 -6.05
CA LYS A 5 0.47 7.39 -6.91
C LYS A 5 0.96 7.61 -8.34
N ASP A 6 0.73 6.63 -9.20
CA ASP A 6 1.10 6.60 -10.61
C ASP A 6 0.95 7.96 -11.31
N ASN A 7 -0.25 8.53 -11.31
CA ASN A 7 -0.53 9.81 -11.97
C ASN A 7 0.27 10.99 -11.39
N HIS A 8 0.58 10.98 -10.09
CA HIS A 8 1.42 12.01 -9.47
C HIS A 8 2.88 11.85 -9.89
N ILE A 9 3.35 10.61 -9.95
CA ILE A 9 4.72 10.25 -10.35
C ILE A 9 4.95 10.61 -11.82
N ASP A 10 4.00 10.25 -12.69
CA ASP A 10 4.05 10.57 -14.12
C ASP A 10 4.03 12.08 -14.36
N ALA A 11 3.12 12.79 -13.69
CA ALA A 11 3.02 14.26 -13.84
C ALA A 11 4.28 14.99 -13.33
N ALA A 12 4.98 14.44 -12.34
CA ALA A 12 6.21 15.00 -11.80
C ALA A 12 7.46 14.65 -12.64
N GLY A 13 7.38 13.61 -13.49
CA GLY A 13 8.49 13.09 -14.27
C GLY A 13 9.36 12.06 -13.55
N GLY A 14 8.81 11.36 -12.55
CA GLY A 14 9.43 10.26 -11.84
C GLY A 14 9.25 10.32 -10.32
N VAL A 15 9.56 9.20 -9.65
CA VAL A 15 9.39 9.03 -8.20
C VAL A 15 10.15 10.08 -7.41
N LYS A 16 11.44 10.27 -7.72
CA LYS A 16 12.28 11.25 -7.02
C LYS A 16 11.71 12.66 -7.13
N ALA A 17 11.33 13.09 -8.33
CA ALA A 17 10.78 14.43 -8.55
C ALA A 17 9.45 14.63 -7.81
N ALA A 18 8.59 13.60 -7.76
CA ALA A 18 7.34 13.63 -7.03
C ALA A 18 7.57 13.78 -5.51
N VAL A 19 8.48 13.01 -4.94
CA VAL A 19 8.83 13.10 -3.51
C VAL A 19 9.45 14.46 -3.17
N GLU A 20 10.37 14.96 -3.99
CA GLU A 20 10.96 16.28 -3.79
C GLU A 20 9.93 17.42 -3.87
N ALA A 21 8.99 17.33 -4.81
CA ALA A 21 7.88 18.28 -4.89
C ALA A 21 6.98 18.21 -3.66
N ALA A 22 6.61 17.00 -3.23
CA ALA A 22 5.81 16.80 -2.03
C ALA A 22 6.49 17.37 -0.77
N LYS A 23 7.78 17.15 -0.60
CA LYS A 23 8.58 17.70 0.53
C LYS A 23 8.56 19.24 0.61
N LYS A 24 8.41 19.92 -0.52
CA LYS A 24 8.31 21.39 -0.55
C LYS A 24 6.95 21.93 -0.09
N TYR A 25 5.88 21.14 -0.29
CA TYR A 25 4.50 21.56 -0.01
C TYR A 25 3.92 20.95 1.26
N ALA A 26 4.33 19.73 1.61
CA ALA A 26 3.83 19.06 2.78
C ALA A 26 4.34 19.73 4.07
N PRO A 27 3.47 19.98 5.07
CA PRO A 27 3.94 20.37 6.38
C PRO A 27 4.92 19.33 6.95
N PHE A 28 5.98 19.77 7.62
CA PHE A 28 7.06 18.90 8.15
C PHE A 28 6.56 17.75 9.06
N VAL A 29 5.35 17.87 9.61
CA VAL A 29 4.71 16.85 10.46
C VAL A 29 3.97 15.75 9.66
N ARG A 30 3.95 15.83 8.34
CA ARG A 30 3.22 14.88 7.49
C ARG A 30 4.17 13.92 6.81
N LYS A 31 3.84 12.62 6.90
CA LYS A 31 4.52 11.57 6.14
C LYS A 31 4.17 11.64 4.66
N ILE A 32 5.17 11.32 3.84
CA ILE A 32 5.03 11.15 2.40
C ILE A 32 5.12 9.67 2.11
N GLU A 33 4.05 9.15 1.55
CA GLU A 33 3.91 7.78 1.11
C GLU A 33 3.99 7.70 -0.41
N VAL A 34 4.69 6.70 -0.93
CA VAL A 34 4.86 6.44 -2.36
C VAL A 34 4.38 5.05 -2.70
N GLU A 35 3.43 4.95 -3.63
CA GLU A 35 3.00 3.70 -4.24
C GLU A 35 4.03 3.28 -5.30
N THR A 36 4.51 2.04 -5.20
CA THR A 36 5.54 1.47 -6.07
C THR A 36 5.08 0.14 -6.64
N GLU A 37 5.28 -0.06 -7.94
CA GLU A 37 4.86 -1.26 -8.66
C GLU A 37 6.03 -2.17 -9.07
N ASN A 38 7.26 -1.73 -8.85
CA ASN A 38 8.47 -2.48 -9.18
C ASN A 38 9.66 -2.07 -8.31
N LEU A 39 10.71 -2.88 -8.35
CA LEU A 39 11.90 -2.68 -7.50
C LEU A 39 12.72 -1.44 -7.85
N ASP A 40 12.64 -0.92 -9.07
CA ASP A 40 13.35 0.31 -9.44
C ASP A 40 12.68 1.52 -8.79
N MET A 41 11.34 1.58 -8.82
CA MET A 41 10.59 2.60 -8.08
C MET A 41 10.85 2.54 -6.57
N VAL A 42 10.98 1.33 -6.00
CA VAL A 42 11.36 1.16 -4.58
C VAL A 42 12.72 1.79 -4.30
N ARG A 43 13.73 1.54 -5.15
CA ARG A 43 15.07 2.16 -4.99
C ARG A 43 15.00 3.67 -5.04
N GLU A 44 14.30 4.21 -6.04
CA GLU A 44 14.11 5.66 -6.18
C GLU A 44 13.39 6.28 -4.98
N ALA A 45 12.32 5.62 -4.46
CA ALA A 45 11.58 6.09 -3.30
C ALA A 45 12.44 6.12 -2.03
N VAL A 46 13.26 5.08 -1.84
CA VAL A 46 14.24 5.02 -0.73
C VAL A 46 15.27 6.14 -0.86
N GLU A 47 15.87 6.33 -2.06
CA GLU A 47 16.87 7.38 -2.28
C GLU A 47 16.29 8.79 -2.13
N ALA A 48 15.04 8.98 -2.55
CA ALA A 48 14.32 10.24 -2.37
C ALA A 48 13.91 10.49 -0.91
N GLY A 49 13.99 9.46 -0.04
CA GLY A 49 13.63 9.53 1.37
C GLY A 49 12.13 9.67 1.59
N ALA A 50 11.35 8.80 0.96
CA ALA A 50 9.95 8.59 1.30
C ALA A 50 9.85 8.07 2.74
N ASP A 51 8.79 8.45 3.46
CA ASP A 51 8.54 7.99 4.83
C ASP A 51 7.87 6.63 4.86
N ILE A 52 6.99 6.36 3.88
CA ILE A 52 6.29 5.09 3.70
C ILE A 52 6.43 4.68 2.24
N ILE A 53 6.72 3.40 2.00
CA ILE A 53 6.77 2.82 0.65
C ILE A 53 5.71 1.73 0.56
N MET A 54 4.71 1.95 -0.30
CA MET A 54 3.67 0.98 -0.58
C MET A 54 4.12 0.08 -1.73
N LEU A 55 4.09 -1.24 -1.48
CA LEU A 55 4.34 -2.29 -2.45
C LEU A 55 3.00 -2.73 -3.04
N ASP A 56 2.65 -2.20 -4.21
CA ASP A 56 1.36 -2.44 -4.83
C ASP A 56 1.41 -3.58 -5.84
N ASN A 57 0.53 -4.57 -5.65
CA ASN A 57 0.39 -5.73 -6.54
C ASN A 57 1.68 -6.54 -6.82
N MET A 58 2.69 -6.46 -5.95
CA MET A 58 3.92 -7.24 -6.05
C MET A 58 3.71 -8.70 -5.58
N THR A 59 4.48 -9.62 -6.15
CA THR A 59 4.55 -11.00 -5.67
C THR A 59 5.26 -11.08 -4.31
N PRO A 60 5.04 -12.14 -3.52
CA PRO A 60 5.75 -12.31 -2.24
C PRO A 60 7.28 -12.27 -2.37
N ASP A 61 7.85 -12.80 -3.46
CA ASP A 61 9.28 -12.77 -3.70
C ASP A 61 9.79 -11.35 -4.00
N GLU A 62 9.04 -10.58 -4.81
CA GLU A 62 9.33 -9.16 -5.05
C GLU A 62 9.19 -8.32 -3.78
N MET A 63 8.16 -8.58 -2.96
CA MET A 63 8.00 -7.94 -1.66
C MET A 63 9.19 -8.21 -0.74
N ALA A 64 9.64 -9.46 -0.68
CA ALA A 64 10.81 -9.83 0.12
C ALA A 64 12.09 -9.11 -0.35
N GLU A 65 12.27 -8.97 -1.67
CA GLU A 65 13.39 -8.20 -2.22
C GLU A 65 13.25 -6.71 -1.94
N ALA A 66 12.04 -6.14 -2.09
CA ALA A 66 11.75 -4.75 -1.78
C ALA A 66 12.08 -4.44 -0.30
N LEU A 67 11.68 -5.31 0.62
CA LEU A 67 11.99 -5.14 2.06
C LEU A 67 13.51 -5.14 2.32
N ARG A 68 14.28 -5.97 1.59
CA ARG A 68 15.74 -5.93 1.68
C ARG A 68 16.34 -4.63 1.14
N ILE A 69 15.78 -4.11 0.04
CA ILE A 69 16.19 -2.82 -0.52
C ILE A 69 15.85 -1.68 0.44
N ILE A 70 14.67 -1.70 1.04
CA ILE A 70 14.23 -0.65 1.97
C ILE A 70 15.08 -0.66 3.25
N ASP A 71 15.41 -1.82 3.78
CA ASP A 71 16.32 -2.01 4.92
C ASP A 71 16.00 -1.07 6.11
N GLY A 72 14.74 -0.97 6.49
CA GLY A 72 14.27 -0.14 7.60
C GLY A 72 14.38 1.37 7.41
N ARG A 73 14.72 1.86 6.20
CA ARG A 73 14.82 3.29 5.90
C ARG A 73 13.48 3.99 5.70
N ALA A 74 12.42 3.24 5.48
CA ALA A 74 11.04 3.70 5.40
C ALA A 74 10.12 2.66 6.03
N GLU A 75 8.94 3.07 6.47
CA GLU A 75 7.87 2.14 6.81
C GLU A 75 7.35 1.49 5.53
N THR A 76 6.79 0.29 5.65
CA THR A 76 6.38 -0.52 4.50
C THR A 76 4.90 -0.83 4.55
N GLU A 77 4.21 -0.65 3.43
CA GLU A 77 2.82 -1.05 3.26
C GLU A 77 2.71 -2.04 2.10
N CYS A 78 1.93 -3.10 2.26
CA CYS A 78 1.53 -3.97 1.16
C CYS A 78 0.08 -3.74 0.79
N SER A 79 -0.18 -3.57 -0.50
CA SER A 79 -1.50 -3.35 -1.07
C SER A 79 -1.73 -4.21 -2.32
N GLY A 80 -2.98 -4.24 -2.78
CA GLY A 80 -3.38 -4.98 -3.98
C GLY A 80 -3.67 -6.46 -3.71
N ASN A 81 -4.86 -6.89 -4.12
CA ASN A 81 -5.31 -8.30 -4.07
C ASN A 81 -5.12 -9.02 -2.71
N MET A 82 -5.22 -8.27 -1.60
CA MET A 82 -5.14 -8.85 -0.27
C MET A 82 -6.38 -9.66 0.05
N THR A 83 -6.19 -10.95 0.31
CA THR A 83 -7.24 -11.92 0.64
C THR A 83 -6.97 -12.57 1.99
N LYS A 84 -7.98 -13.28 2.53
CA LYS A 84 -7.81 -14.06 3.77
C LYS A 84 -6.75 -15.15 3.63
N GLU A 85 -6.57 -15.66 2.41
CA GLU A 85 -5.66 -16.76 2.11
C GLU A 85 -4.20 -16.31 2.07
N ASN A 86 -3.93 -15.11 1.55
CA ASN A 86 -2.55 -14.64 1.36
C ASN A 86 -2.03 -13.72 2.46
N ILE A 87 -2.90 -13.05 3.21
CA ILE A 87 -2.52 -12.09 4.25
C ILE A 87 -1.55 -12.68 5.28
N ALA A 88 -1.77 -13.95 5.68
CA ALA A 88 -0.90 -14.61 6.65
C ALA A 88 0.52 -14.88 6.12
N THR A 89 0.68 -15.00 4.80
CA THR A 89 1.99 -15.14 4.17
C THR A 89 2.69 -13.79 4.08
N ILE A 90 1.95 -12.76 3.68
CA ILE A 90 2.48 -11.40 3.52
C ILE A 90 2.93 -10.81 4.86
N THR A 91 2.11 -10.96 5.91
CA THR A 91 2.48 -10.46 7.25
C THR A 91 3.73 -11.13 7.83
N LYS A 92 4.05 -12.38 7.42
CA LYS A 92 5.29 -13.05 7.83
C LYS A 92 6.54 -12.44 7.20
N LEU A 93 6.42 -11.67 6.13
CA LEU A 93 7.55 -10.96 5.51
C LEU A 93 8.05 -9.80 6.38
N GLY A 94 7.25 -9.35 7.37
CA GLY A 94 7.63 -8.29 8.29
C GLY A 94 7.30 -6.89 7.78
N VAL A 95 6.24 -6.75 6.96
CA VAL A 95 5.70 -5.45 6.56
C VAL A 95 5.02 -4.76 7.75
N ASP A 96 5.04 -3.42 7.77
CA ASP A 96 4.45 -2.64 8.86
C ASP A 96 2.93 -2.53 8.71
N TYR A 97 2.43 -2.39 7.48
CA TYR A 97 1.01 -2.19 7.18
C TYR A 97 0.53 -3.09 6.04
N VAL A 98 -0.75 -3.42 6.07
CA VAL A 98 -1.45 -4.13 4.98
C VAL A 98 -2.77 -3.44 4.71
N SER A 99 -3.01 -3.05 3.46
CA SER A 99 -4.27 -2.46 2.99
C SER A 99 -5.08 -3.43 2.15
N SER A 100 -6.38 -3.50 2.38
CA SER A 100 -7.29 -4.37 1.65
C SER A 100 -8.60 -3.68 1.33
N GLY A 101 -8.87 -3.47 0.04
CA GLY A 101 -10.16 -2.97 -0.44
C GLY A 101 -11.30 -3.95 -0.25
N ALA A 102 -11.01 -5.25 -0.12
CA ALA A 102 -12.02 -6.29 0.07
C ALA A 102 -12.87 -6.08 1.34
N LEU A 103 -12.32 -5.40 2.34
CA LEU A 103 -13.05 -5.04 3.56
C LEU A 103 -14.23 -4.09 3.30
N THR A 104 -14.19 -3.33 2.22
CA THR A 104 -15.22 -2.35 1.84
C THR A 104 -16.07 -2.80 0.66
N HIS A 105 -15.46 -3.27 -0.43
CA HIS A 105 -16.20 -3.54 -1.68
C HIS A 105 -16.54 -5.02 -1.91
N SER A 106 -16.03 -5.96 -1.10
CA SER A 106 -16.24 -7.41 -1.28
C SER A 106 -16.74 -8.08 0.00
N ALA A 107 -17.38 -7.34 0.90
CA ALA A 107 -18.01 -7.93 2.07
C ALA A 107 -19.14 -8.89 1.62
N PRO A 108 -19.17 -10.15 2.09
CA PRO A 108 -20.22 -11.08 1.74
C PRO A 108 -21.56 -10.60 2.31
N ILE A 109 -22.62 -10.78 1.54
CA ILE A 109 -23.98 -10.50 1.99
C ILE A 109 -24.40 -11.51 3.06
N LEU A 110 -25.11 -11.04 4.09
CA LEU A 110 -25.81 -11.91 5.01
C LEU A 110 -27.13 -12.34 4.33
N ASP A 111 -27.25 -13.63 4.06
CA ASP A 111 -28.50 -14.20 3.52
C ASP A 111 -29.53 -14.34 4.67
N LEU A 112 -30.22 -13.25 4.94
CA LEU A 112 -31.29 -13.20 5.93
C LEU A 112 -32.63 -13.29 5.23
N SER A 113 -33.48 -14.25 5.63
CA SER A 113 -34.86 -14.35 5.18
C SER A 113 -35.82 -14.53 6.34
N LEU A 114 -36.95 -13.81 6.30
CA LEU A 114 -38.06 -13.99 7.22
C LEU A 114 -38.88 -15.21 6.77
N LYS A 115 -38.99 -16.24 7.62
CA LYS A 115 -39.75 -17.46 7.33
C LYS A 115 -40.75 -17.73 8.46
N HIS A 116 -41.77 -18.57 8.11
CA HIS A 116 -42.76 -19.04 9.06
C HIS A 116 -43.54 -17.92 9.76
N LEU A 117 -43.96 -16.90 8.98
CA LEU A 117 -44.86 -15.87 9.50
C LEU A 117 -46.14 -16.52 10.02
N ARG A 118 -46.51 -16.19 11.27
CA ARG A 118 -47.80 -16.65 11.89
C ARG A 118 -48.52 -15.41 12.38
N ALA A 119 -49.87 -15.42 12.17
CA ALA A 119 -50.71 -14.42 12.85
C ALA A 119 -50.75 -14.74 14.35
N LEU A 120 -50.76 -13.70 15.16
CA LEU A 120 -50.95 -13.79 16.60
C LEU A 120 -52.39 -13.98 16.94
#